data_338e3b74f56203e35e932884931f48ab
#
_entry.id   338e3b74f56203e35e932884931f48ab
#
_cell.length_a   1.000
_cell.length_b   1.000
_cell.length_c   1.000
_cell.angle_alpha   90.00
_cell.angle_beta   90.00
_cell.angle_gamma   90.00
#
_symmetry.space_group_name_H-M   'P 1'
#
loop_
_entity.id
_entity.type
_entity.pdbx_description
1 polymer ?
#
loop_
_entity_poly.entity_id
_entity_poly.type
_entity_poly.pdbx_seq_one_letter_code
_entity_poly.pdbx_strand_id
1 'polypeptide(L)'
;MKFIIESMIKIENVLDVLKKDGLFREIIDQGHYHYNYSKVVFDSISYDSRKVKEGTLFFAKGAAFKKEYLLSAITQGLAWYVAEKDYEVGIPVIIVNDIKKAMSLIAMEFYGNPQEKLKILAFT
;
A
#
# COMPACT_ATOMS: atom_id res chain seq x y z
N MET A 1 -6.94 -29.74 9.25
CA MET A 1 -5.92 -28.67 9.36
C MET A 1 -6.41 -27.40 8.69
N LYS A 2 -6.14 -26.29 9.32
CA LYS A 2 -6.57 -25.01 8.80
C LYS A 2 -5.37 -24.24 8.26
N PHE A 3 -5.46 -23.81 7.03
CA PHE A 3 -4.45 -22.93 6.42
C PHE A 3 -4.93 -21.51 6.42
N ILE A 4 -4.01 -20.62 6.71
CA ILE A 4 -4.27 -19.19 6.59
C ILE A 4 -3.64 -18.75 5.27
N ILE A 5 -4.49 -18.23 4.38
CA ILE A 5 -4.02 -17.69 3.11
C ILE A 5 -3.64 -16.25 3.36
N GLU A 6 -2.34 -15.99 3.30
CA GLU A 6 -1.82 -14.64 3.47
C GLU A 6 -1.39 -14.10 2.12
N SER A 7 -1.98 -12.99 1.75
CA SER A 7 -1.53 -12.24 0.58
C SER A 7 -0.50 -11.24 1.01
N MET A 8 0.55 -11.12 0.24
CA MET A 8 1.61 -10.15 0.49
C MET A 8 2.00 -9.51 -0.83
N ILE A 9 2.39 -8.26 -0.78
CA ILE A 9 2.89 -7.57 -1.95
C ILE A 9 4.16 -6.80 -1.57
N LYS A 10 5.19 -6.94 -2.38
CA LYS A 10 6.42 -6.18 -2.18
C LYS A 10 6.25 -4.78 -2.76
N ILE A 11 6.90 -3.81 -2.14
CA ILE A 11 6.84 -2.44 -2.66
C ILE A 11 7.32 -2.37 -4.11
N GLU A 12 8.29 -3.19 -4.49
CA GLU A 12 8.76 -3.23 -5.88
C GLU A 12 7.63 -3.56 -6.85
N ASN A 13 6.77 -4.49 -6.48
CA ASN A 13 5.63 -4.87 -7.32
C ASN A 13 4.58 -3.75 -7.35
N VAL A 14 4.38 -3.06 -6.24
CA VAL A 14 3.50 -1.89 -6.21
C VAL A 14 4.00 -0.83 -7.19
N LEU A 15 5.29 -0.53 -7.13
CA LEU A 15 5.88 0.47 -8.02
C LEU A 15 5.82 0.05 -9.48
N ASP A 16 6.09 -1.23 -9.77
CA ASP A 16 6.02 -1.75 -11.14
C ASP A 16 4.63 -1.62 -11.74
N VAL A 17 3.61 -1.98 -10.97
CA VAL A 17 2.21 -1.88 -11.41
C VAL A 17 1.87 -0.43 -11.70
N LEU A 18 2.27 0.49 -10.83
CA LEU A 18 1.99 1.90 -11.00
C LEU A 18 2.74 2.50 -12.20
N LYS A 19 3.99 2.13 -12.37
CA LYS A 19 4.80 2.63 -13.50
C LYS A 19 4.27 2.15 -14.83
N LYS A 20 3.83 0.92 -14.87
CA LYS A 20 3.31 0.30 -16.09
C LYS A 20 2.13 1.08 -16.66
N ASP A 21 1.28 1.60 -15.80
CA ASP A 21 0.09 2.35 -16.21
C ASP A 21 0.29 3.87 -16.15
N GLY A 22 1.51 4.33 -15.94
CA GLY A 22 1.82 5.75 -15.90
C GLY A 22 1.26 6.49 -14.72
N LEU A 23 0.97 5.78 -13.63
CA LEU A 23 0.38 6.40 -12.43
C LEU A 23 1.41 6.86 -11.42
N PHE A 24 2.60 6.30 -11.45
CA PHE A 24 3.64 6.60 -10.48
C PHE A 24 4.22 7.99 -10.73
N ARG A 25 4.36 8.78 -9.66
CA ARG A 25 5.03 10.07 -9.74
C ARG A 25 6.34 10.07 -8.98
N GLU A 26 6.33 9.80 -7.68
CA GLU A 26 7.53 9.81 -6.88
C GLU A 26 7.26 9.17 -5.53
N ILE A 27 8.34 8.87 -4.82
CA ILE A 27 8.28 8.51 -3.41
C ILE A 27 8.87 9.66 -2.62
N ILE A 28 8.15 10.11 -1.61
CA ILE A 28 8.66 11.10 -0.65
C ILE A 28 8.83 10.37 0.66
N ASP A 29 10.06 10.22 1.11
CA ASP A 29 10.39 9.39 2.27
C ASP A 29 10.81 10.19 3.51
N GLN A 30 10.58 11.49 3.50
CA GLN A 30 10.81 12.37 4.66
C GLN A 30 12.26 12.37 5.15
N GLY A 31 13.19 12.20 4.22
CA GLY A 31 14.61 12.28 4.54
C GLY A 31 15.28 10.96 4.86
N HIS A 32 14.61 9.86 4.67
CA HIS A 32 15.20 8.53 4.87
C HIS A 32 15.97 8.10 3.62
N TYR A 33 17.04 8.79 3.30
CA TYR A 33 17.75 8.69 2.02
C TYR A 33 18.37 7.32 1.75
N HIS A 34 18.61 6.55 2.78
CA HIS A 34 19.25 5.24 2.61
C HIS A 34 18.28 4.10 2.78
N TYR A 35 17.01 4.39 2.59
CA TYR A 35 15.97 3.41 2.77
C TYR A 35 16.09 2.31 1.71
N ASN A 36 16.19 1.08 2.17
CA ASN A 36 16.25 -0.06 1.25
C ASN A 36 14.83 -0.58 1.01
N TYR A 37 14.22 -0.12 -0.06
CA TYR A 37 12.85 -0.47 -0.38
C TYR A 37 12.65 -1.95 -0.68
N SER A 38 13.72 -2.67 -1.07
CA SER A 38 13.58 -4.07 -1.43
C SER A 38 13.08 -4.95 -0.28
N LYS A 39 13.19 -4.48 0.94
CA LYS A 39 12.73 -5.21 2.12
C LYS A 39 11.33 -4.85 2.57
N VAL A 40 10.71 -3.88 1.91
CA VAL A 40 9.38 -3.42 2.31
C VAL A 40 8.33 -4.32 1.67
N VAL A 41 7.51 -4.93 2.51
CA VAL A 41 6.39 -5.75 2.07
C VAL A 41 5.14 -5.33 2.83
N PHE A 42 4.00 -5.50 2.17
CA PHE A 42 2.70 -5.21 2.78
C PHE A 42 1.87 -6.47 2.83
N ASP A 43 1.28 -6.75 3.97
CA ASP A 43 0.42 -7.91 4.14
C ASP A 43 -1.07 -7.56 4.12
N SER A 44 -1.38 -6.29 4.01
CA SER A 44 -2.76 -5.83 3.87
C SER A 44 -2.80 -4.48 3.17
N ILE A 45 -3.95 -4.18 2.60
CA ILE A 45 -4.22 -2.87 2.01
C ILE A 45 -5.53 -2.36 2.58
N SER A 46 -5.67 -1.05 2.71
CA SER A 46 -6.88 -0.46 3.24
C SER A 46 -7.01 0.99 2.79
N TYR A 47 -8.23 1.45 2.64
CA TYR A 47 -8.53 2.87 2.49
C TYR A 47 -9.32 3.41 3.69
N ASP A 48 -9.52 2.57 4.72
CA ASP A 48 -10.21 2.96 5.95
C ASP A 48 -9.18 3.11 7.06
N SER A 49 -9.01 4.36 7.54
CA SER A 49 -8.00 4.67 8.56
C SER A 49 -8.24 3.95 9.88
N ARG A 50 -9.43 3.41 10.09
CA ARG A 50 -9.74 2.64 11.30
C ARG A 50 -9.33 1.18 11.18
N LYS A 51 -8.97 0.74 9.98
CA LYS A 51 -8.65 -0.66 9.69
C LYS A 51 -7.21 -0.80 9.22
N VAL A 52 -6.30 -0.12 9.87
CA VAL A 52 -4.88 -0.21 9.56
C VAL A 52 -4.15 -0.87 10.71
N LYS A 53 -3.03 -1.48 10.37
CA LYS A 53 -2.11 -2.10 11.34
C LYS A 53 -0.71 -2.02 10.76
N GLU A 54 0.25 -2.53 11.48
CA GLU A 54 1.59 -2.68 10.95
C GLU A 54 1.54 -3.60 9.72
N GLY A 55 2.18 -3.20 8.64
CA GLY A 55 2.17 -3.96 7.39
C GLY A 55 1.07 -3.56 6.41
N THR A 56 0.22 -2.61 6.76
CA THR A 56 -0.83 -2.12 5.86
C THR A 56 -0.28 -1.06 4.91
N LEU A 57 -0.62 -1.17 3.63
CA LEU A 57 -0.46 -0.06 2.69
C LEU A 57 -1.80 0.68 2.63
N PHE A 58 -1.80 1.92 3.06
CA PHE A 58 -3.01 2.72 3.18
C PHE A 58 -3.17 3.64 1.98
N PHE A 59 -4.39 3.79 1.50
CA PHE A 59 -4.72 4.68 0.39
C PHE A 59 -5.48 5.89 0.92
N ALA A 60 -4.88 7.08 0.79
CA ALA A 60 -5.50 8.34 1.17
C ALA A 60 -6.41 8.79 0.03
N LYS A 61 -7.67 8.38 0.09
CA LYS A 61 -8.61 8.50 -1.01
C LYS A 61 -9.89 9.20 -0.56
N GLY A 62 -10.46 9.96 -1.48
CA GLY A 62 -11.79 10.54 -1.30
C GLY A 62 -11.76 12.02 -1.00
N ALA A 63 -12.81 12.72 -1.43
CA ALA A 63 -12.93 14.16 -1.24
C ALA A 63 -13.06 14.57 0.22
N ALA A 64 -13.55 13.66 1.06
CA ALA A 64 -13.72 13.90 2.49
C ALA A 64 -12.50 13.49 3.31
N PHE A 65 -11.42 13.07 2.67
CA PHE A 65 -10.23 12.62 3.37
C PHE A 65 -9.56 13.77 4.12
N LYS A 66 -9.17 13.51 5.36
CA LYS A 66 -8.52 14.50 6.21
C LYS A 66 -7.20 14.00 6.73
N LYS A 67 -6.24 14.91 6.91
CA LYS A 67 -4.93 14.60 7.46
C LYS A 67 -5.02 13.89 8.81
N GLU A 68 -6.01 14.23 9.62
CA GLU A 68 -6.22 13.63 10.93
C GLU A 68 -6.43 12.11 10.83
N TYR A 69 -7.01 11.64 9.74
CA TYR A 69 -7.19 10.21 9.52
C TYR A 69 -5.85 9.50 9.37
N LEU A 70 -4.89 10.15 8.68
CA LEU A 70 -3.53 9.61 8.57
C LEU A 70 -2.83 9.58 9.91
N LEU A 71 -2.96 10.66 10.68
CA LEU A 71 -2.32 10.72 11.99
C LEU A 71 -2.85 9.63 12.90
N SER A 72 -4.16 9.39 12.86
CA SER A 72 -4.77 8.29 13.61
C SER A 72 -4.24 6.93 13.15
N ALA A 73 -4.14 6.73 11.84
CA ALA A 73 -3.63 5.47 11.29
C ALA A 73 -2.18 5.22 11.70
N ILE A 74 -1.36 6.26 11.75
CA ILE A 74 0.03 6.14 12.18
C ILE A 74 0.13 5.64 13.63
N THR A 75 -0.77 6.09 14.50
CA THR A 75 -0.78 5.59 15.88
C THR A 75 -1.13 4.11 15.96
N GLN A 76 -1.73 3.56 14.91
CA GLN A 76 -2.07 2.13 14.82
C GLN A 76 -0.98 1.30 14.13
N GLY A 77 0.13 1.93 13.74
CA GLY A 77 1.26 1.23 13.16
C GLY A 77 1.48 1.47 11.67
N LEU A 78 0.72 2.36 11.05
CA LEU A 78 0.89 2.65 9.63
C LEU A 78 2.29 3.20 9.36
N ALA A 79 2.97 2.64 8.35
CA ALA A 79 4.33 3.05 7.99
C ALA A 79 4.44 3.58 6.55
N TRP A 80 3.46 3.31 5.69
CA TRP A 80 3.47 3.73 4.29
C TRP A 80 2.06 4.05 3.82
N TYR A 81 1.93 5.06 2.96
CA TYR A 81 0.64 5.32 2.32
C TYR A 81 0.82 5.74 0.87
N VAL A 82 -0.28 5.67 0.12
CA VAL A 82 -0.37 6.11 -1.27
C VAL A 82 -1.32 7.30 -1.32
N ALA A 83 -0.93 8.35 -2.01
CA ALA A 83 -1.75 9.56 -2.09
C ALA A 83 -1.43 10.33 -3.37
N GLU A 84 -2.28 11.31 -3.67
CA GLU A 84 -2.02 12.22 -4.79
C GLU A 84 -1.17 13.41 -4.38
N LYS A 85 -0.95 13.58 -3.07
CA LYS A 85 -0.08 14.63 -2.53
C LYS A 85 0.56 14.17 -1.23
N ASP A 86 1.61 14.88 -0.82
CA ASP A 86 2.25 14.64 0.45
C ASP A 86 1.48 15.36 1.55
N TYR A 87 0.99 14.60 2.53
CA TYR A 87 0.28 15.15 3.69
C TYR A 87 1.22 15.58 4.81
N GLU A 88 2.52 15.37 4.64
CA GLU A 88 3.56 15.82 5.57
C GLU A 88 3.34 15.28 6.99
N VAL A 89 3.15 13.96 7.07
CA VAL A 89 2.86 13.30 8.35
C VAL A 89 4.04 12.48 8.88
N GLY A 90 5.21 12.62 8.26
CA GLY A 90 6.44 12.00 8.79
C GLY A 90 6.71 10.58 8.38
N ILE A 91 5.84 9.95 7.59
CA ILE A 91 6.09 8.61 7.05
C ILE A 91 6.18 8.67 5.53
N PRO A 92 6.82 7.68 4.90
CA PRO A 92 6.96 7.65 3.45
C PRO A 92 5.61 7.57 2.74
N VAL A 93 5.53 8.22 1.58
CA VAL A 93 4.34 8.21 0.74
C VAL A 93 4.73 7.92 -0.71
N ILE A 94 3.91 7.12 -1.37
CA ILE A 94 3.99 6.89 -2.81
C ILE A 94 3.01 7.85 -3.46
N ILE A 95 3.52 8.80 -4.24
CA ILE A 95 2.68 9.80 -4.91
C ILE A 95 2.26 9.26 -6.27
N VAL A 96 0.96 9.31 -6.51
CA VAL A 96 0.35 8.88 -7.77
C VAL A 96 -0.50 10.00 -8.34
N ASN A 97 -0.80 9.91 -9.64
CA ASN A 97 -1.62 10.93 -10.28
C ASN A 97 -3.12 10.61 -10.31
N ASP A 98 -3.50 9.39 -9.89
CA ASP A 98 -4.91 8.98 -9.80
C ASP A 98 -5.03 7.92 -8.71
N ILE A 99 -5.50 8.33 -7.54
CA ILE A 99 -5.54 7.43 -6.37
C ILE A 99 -6.54 6.28 -6.54
N LYS A 100 -7.67 6.54 -7.18
CA LYS A 100 -8.68 5.49 -7.38
C LYS A 100 -8.16 4.41 -8.30
N LYS A 101 -7.53 4.82 -9.39
CA LYS A 101 -6.95 3.87 -10.35
C LYS A 101 -5.79 3.11 -9.75
N ALA A 102 -4.93 3.81 -8.99
CA ALA A 102 -3.81 3.20 -8.30
C ALA A 102 -4.29 2.14 -7.31
N MET A 103 -5.30 2.48 -6.51
CA MET A 103 -5.87 1.54 -5.55
C MET A 103 -6.41 0.29 -6.23
N SER A 104 -7.15 0.48 -7.33
CA SER A 104 -7.72 -0.63 -8.09
C SER A 104 -6.64 -1.56 -8.62
N LEU A 105 -5.59 -1.01 -9.22
CA LEU A 105 -4.50 -1.82 -9.78
C LEU A 105 -3.71 -2.54 -8.70
N ILE A 106 -3.42 -1.87 -7.60
CA ILE A 106 -2.70 -2.49 -6.50
C ILE A 106 -3.54 -3.58 -5.85
N ALA A 107 -4.85 -3.35 -5.71
CA ALA A 107 -5.75 -4.37 -5.18
C ALA A 107 -5.78 -5.61 -6.08
N MET A 108 -5.80 -5.40 -7.38
CA MET A 108 -5.75 -6.52 -8.33
C MET A 108 -4.46 -7.31 -8.17
N GLU A 109 -3.34 -6.63 -8.03
CA GLU A 109 -2.05 -7.29 -7.82
C GLU A 109 -2.02 -8.02 -6.48
N PHE A 110 -2.56 -7.40 -5.43
CA PHE A 110 -2.55 -7.97 -4.09
C PHE A 110 -3.44 -9.21 -3.99
N TYR A 111 -4.66 -9.13 -4.53
CA TYR A 111 -5.64 -10.22 -4.43
C TYR A 111 -5.69 -11.09 -5.66
N GLY A 112 -5.30 -10.54 -6.79
CA GLY A 112 -5.64 -11.09 -8.09
C GLY A 112 -4.59 -11.93 -8.76
N ASN A 113 -3.42 -12.17 -8.13
CA ASN A 113 -2.44 -13.03 -8.77
C ASN A 113 -2.94 -14.49 -8.68
N PRO A 114 -3.65 -14.98 -9.71
CA PRO A 114 -4.33 -16.28 -9.61
C PRO A 114 -3.36 -17.43 -9.41
N GLN A 115 -2.17 -17.33 -9.98
CA GLN A 115 -1.19 -18.40 -9.87
C GLN A 115 -0.68 -18.56 -8.46
N GLU A 116 -0.38 -17.47 -7.80
CA GLU A 116 0.08 -17.53 -6.41
C GLU A 116 -1.03 -17.97 -5.48
N LYS A 117 -2.25 -17.49 -5.71
CA LYS A 117 -3.39 -17.90 -4.91
C LYS A 117 -3.70 -19.38 -5.06
N LEU A 118 -3.63 -19.90 -6.29
CA LEU A 118 -3.83 -21.31 -6.53
C LEU A 118 -2.75 -22.13 -5.85
N LYS A 119 -1.53 -21.65 -5.86
CA LYS A 119 -0.44 -22.30 -5.17
C LYS A 119 -0.69 -22.42 -3.69
N ILE A 120 -1.18 -21.35 -3.08
CA ILE A 120 -1.51 -21.33 -1.65
C ILE A 120 -2.70 -22.24 -1.37
N LEU A 121 -3.72 -22.17 -2.20
CA LEU A 121 -4.93 -22.97 -2.05
C LEU A 121 -4.67 -24.47 -2.21
N ALA A 122 -3.62 -24.83 -2.92
CA ALA A 122 -3.27 -26.23 -3.10
C ALA A 122 -2.92 -26.92 -1.78
N PHE A 123 -2.66 -26.16 -0.75
CA PHE A 123 -2.36 -26.71 0.56
C PHE A 123 -3.60 -26.83 1.44
N THR A 124 -4.69 -26.32 1.00
CA THR A 124 -5.93 -26.46 1.75
C THR A 124 -6.66 -27.73 1.36
#